data_509507f7c44304a7745e4f8c9f5540c3
#
_entry.id   509507f7c44304a7745e4f8c9f5540c3
#
_cell.length_a   1.000
_cell.length_b   1.000
_cell.length_c   1.000
_cell.angle_alpha   90.00
_cell.angle_beta   90.00
_cell.angle_gamma   90.00
#
_symmetry.space_group_name_H-M   'P 1'
#
loop_
_entity.id
_entity.type
_entity.pdbx_description
1 polymer ?
#
loop_
_entity_poly.entity_id
_entity_poly.type
_entity_poly.pdbx_seq_one_letter_code
_entity_poly.pdbx_strand_id
1 'polypeptide(L)' 'MRTELIPAADVRIGDCVLDAQGAPAVVTSTRRQGVGVGVVSIALSNHSDRRVSSGSDLVARAVLLG' A
#
# COMPACT_ATOMS: atom_id res chain seq x y z
N MET A 1 6.69 15.83 3.38
CA MET A 1 6.94 14.43 2.97
C MET A 1 6.70 14.32 1.48
N ARG A 2 7.63 13.72 0.80
CA ARG A 2 7.51 13.48 -0.64
C ARG A 2 6.88 12.12 -0.87
N THR A 3 5.93 12.04 -1.80
CA THR A 3 5.27 10.77 -2.13
C THR A 3 5.30 10.52 -3.63
N GLU A 4 5.16 9.25 -4.00
CA GLU A 4 4.97 8.84 -5.38
C GLU A 4 3.77 7.91 -5.45
N LEU A 5 3.07 7.91 -6.58
CA LEU A 5 1.96 7.00 -6.82
C LEU A 5 2.47 5.73 -7.47
N ILE A 6 2.19 4.59 -6.86
CA ILE A 6 2.56 3.28 -7.38
C ILE A 6 1.34 2.36 -7.40
N PRO A 7 1.29 1.37 -8.31
CA PRO A 7 0.23 0.37 -8.28
C PRO A 7 0.24 -0.40 -6.96
N ALA A 8 -0.94 -0.74 -6.44
CA ALA A 8 -1.05 -1.52 -5.21
C ALA A 8 -0.29 -2.84 -5.31
N ALA A 9 -0.22 -3.43 -6.51
CA ALA A 9 0.52 -4.66 -6.75
C ALA A 9 2.04 -4.52 -6.49
N ASP A 10 2.57 -3.31 -6.52
CA ASP A 10 4.00 -3.05 -6.32
C ASP A 10 4.33 -2.71 -4.85
N VAL A 11 3.32 -2.60 -4.00
CA VAL A 11 3.52 -2.33 -2.57
C VAL A 11 4.14 -3.56 -1.90
N ARG A 12 5.15 -3.32 -1.06
CA ARG A 12 5.88 -4.38 -0.36
C ARG A 12 5.84 -4.17 1.14
N ILE A 13 6.04 -5.24 1.88
CA ILE A 13 6.18 -5.17 3.34
C ILE A 13 7.35 -4.25 3.69
N GLY A 14 7.11 -3.34 4.63
CA GLY A 14 8.11 -2.35 5.03
C GLY A 14 7.98 -1.00 4.34
N ASP A 15 7.19 -0.91 3.26
CA ASP A 15 6.95 0.36 2.60
C ASP A 15 6.13 1.28 3.51
N CYS A 16 6.43 2.57 3.47
CA CYS A 16 5.63 3.59 4.13
C CYS A 16 4.66 4.17 3.11
N VAL A 17 3.37 4.01 3.37
CA VAL A 17 2.32 4.50 2.47
C VAL A 17 1.36 5.40 3.25
N LEU A 18 0.62 6.22 2.53
CA LEU A 18 -0.43 7.03 3.16
C LEU A 18 -1.71 6.20 3.23
N ASP A 19 -2.34 6.23 4.40
CA ASP A 19 -3.64 5.57 4.58
C ASP A 19 -4.77 6.40 3.95
N ALA A 20 -6.02 5.97 4.13
CA ALA A 20 -7.18 6.65 3.56
C ALA A 20 -7.36 8.07 4.08
N GLN A 21 -6.77 8.39 5.22
CA GLN A 21 -6.85 9.72 5.84
C GLN A 21 -5.62 10.58 5.55
N GLY A 22 -4.69 10.05 4.76
CA GLY A 22 -3.46 10.76 4.42
C GLY A 22 -2.37 10.67 5.46
N ALA A 23 -2.52 9.82 6.48
CA ALA A 23 -1.51 9.61 7.50
C ALA A 23 -0.52 8.52 7.07
N PRO A 24 0.80 8.70 7.34
CA PRO A 24 1.78 7.69 6.98
C PRO A 24 1.64 6.44 7.85
N ALA A 25 1.78 5.27 7.22
CA ALA A 25 1.72 3.99 7.90
C ALA A 25 2.65 3.00 7.22
N VAL A 26 3.19 2.06 7.97
CA VAL A 26 4.08 1.02 7.45
C VAL A 26 3.25 -0.19 7.03
N VAL A 27 3.54 -0.73 5.86
CA VAL A 27 2.92 -1.96 5.37
C VAL A 27 3.48 -3.13 6.17
N THR A 28 2.59 -3.84 6.88
CA THR A 28 2.98 -4.98 7.71
C THR A 28 2.75 -6.32 7.02
N SER A 29 1.80 -6.39 6.09
CA SER A 29 1.64 -7.58 5.25
C SER A 29 0.91 -7.23 3.97
N THR A 30 1.15 -8.03 2.93
CA THR A 30 0.45 -7.91 1.65
C THR A 30 0.00 -9.30 1.22
N ARG A 31 -1.15 -9.37 0.54
CA ARG A 31 -1.66 -10.61 -0.02
C ARG A 31 -2.24 -10.34 -1.39
N ARG A 32 -1.87 -11.14 -2.36
CA ARG A 32 -2.43 -11.09 -3.71
C ARG A 32 -3.39 -12.24 -3.93
N GLN A 33 -4.48 -11.95 -4.64
CA GLN A 33 -5.45 -12.96 -5.04
C GLN A 33 -5.93 -12.66 -6.46
N GLY A 34 -6.19 -13.69 -7.24
CA GLY A 34 -6.71 -13.55 -8.58
C GLY A 34 -5.66 -13.68 -9.66
N VAL A 35 -6.09 -13.51 -10.90
CA VAL A 35 -5.27 -13.64 -12.11
C VAL A 35 -5.06 -12.26 -12.72
N GLY A 36 -3.92 -12.04 -13.34
CA GLY A 36 -3.59 -10.75 -13.96
C GLY A 36 -3.31 -9.70 -12.90
N VAL A 37 -4.01 -8.55 -12.98
CA VAL A 37 -3.86 -7.47 -12.01
C VAL A 37 -4.30 -7.91 -10.61
N GLY A 38 -5.38 -8.69 -10.56
CA GLY A 38 -5.87 -9.29 -9.32
C GLY A 38 -6.33 -8.28 -8.28
N VAL A 39 -6.45 -8.79 -7.06
CA VAL A 39 -6.83 -8.00 -5.87
C VAL A 39 -5.67 -8.07 -4.88
N VAL A 40 -5.31 -6.93 -4.31
CA VAL A 40 -4.25 -6.83 -3.31
C VAL A 40 -4.85 -6.39 -1.99
N SER A 41 -4.55 -7.15 -0.94
CA SER A 41 -4.95 -6.84 0.43
C SER A 41 -3.72 -6.38 1.20
N ILE A 42 -3.79 -5.21 1.82
CA ILE A 42 -2.67 -4.57 2.50
C ILE A 42 -3.04 -4.32 3.96
N ALA A 43 -2.20 -4.77 4.88
CA ALA A 43 -2.32 -4.46 6.30
C ALA A 43 -1.35 -3.34 6.65
N LEU A 44 -1.83 -2.36 7.41
CA LEU A 44 -1.05 -1.20 7.83
C LEU A 44 -0.85 -1.20 9.35
N SER A 45 0.27 -0.64 9.79
CA SER A 45 0.66 -0.63 11.19
C SER A 45 -0.30 0.16 12.10
N ASN A 46 -1.04 1.11 11.53
CA ASN A 46 -1.96 1.97 12.29
C ASN A 46 -3.43 1.57 12.14
N HIS A 47 -3.70 0.43 11.48
CA HIS A 47 -5.07 -0.05 11.27
C HIS A 47 -5.16 -1.54 11.58
N SER A 48 -6.24 -1.95 12.22
CA SER A 48 -6.51 -3.37 12.47
C SER A 48 -7.10 -4.05 11.24
N ASP A 49 -7.78 -3.30 10.37
CA ASP A 49 -8.43 -3.83 9.19
C ASP A 49 -7.49 -3.76 7.99
N ARG A 50 -7.61 -4.76 7.11
CA ARG A 50 -6.85 -4.78 5.87
C ARG A 50 -7.54 -3.90 4.82
N ARG A 51 -6.74 -3.13 4.10
CA ARG A 51 -7.21 -2.40 2.94
C ARG A 51 -7.16 -3.32 1.72
N VAL A 52 -8.28 -3.42 1.01
CA VAL A 52 -8.37 -4.24 -0.20
C VAL A 52 -8.50 -3.31 -1.41
N SER A 53 -7.68 -3.55 -2.42
CA SER A 53 -7.64 -2.71 -3.63
C SER A 53 -7.40 -3.59 -4.85
N SER A 54 -7.82 -3.10 -6.02
CA SER A 54 -7.35 -3.69 -7.28
C SER A 54 -5.83 -3.50 -7.38
N GLY A 55 -5.14 -4.48 -7.96
CA GLY A 55 -3.70 -4.39 -8.14
C GLY A 55 -3.27 -3.19 -9.01
N SER A 56 -4.18 -2.64 -9.83
CA SER A 56 -3.91 -1.46 -10.65
C SER A 56 -4.22 -0.13 -9.94
N ASP A 57 -4.86 -0.15 -8.76
CA ASP A 57 -5.11 1.07 -8.01
C ASP A 57 -3.80 1.70 -7.56
N LEU A 58 -3.76 3.03 -7.58
CA LEU A 58 -2.57 3.76 -7.18
C LEU A 58 -2.58 4.03 -5.68
N VAL A 59 -1.41 3.84 -5.07
CA VAL A 59 -1.17 4.05 -3.64
C VAL A 59 -0.05 5.07 -3.51
N ALA A 60 -0.22 6.04 -2.63
CA ALA A 60 0.83 7.03 -2.36
C ALA A 60 1.86 6.42 -1.41
N ARG A 61 3.08 6.24 -1.90
CA ARG A 61 4.20 5.72 -1.12
C ARG A 61 5.16 6.85 -0.77
N ALA A 62 5.57 6.92 0.49
CA ALA A 62 6.55 7.91 0.92
C ALA A 62 7.92 7.61 0.32
N VAL A 63 8.57 8.65 -0.20
CA VAL A 63 9.90 8.55 -0.77
C VAL A 63 10.89 9.13 0.25
N LEU A 64 11.84 8.31 0.66
CA LEU A 64 12.91 8.76 1.53
C LEU A 64 13.99 9.42 0.67
N LEU A 65 14.21 10.71 0.92
CA LEU A 65 15.34 11.44 0.35
C LEU A 65 16.53 11.18 1.26
N GLY A 66 17.24 10.14 0.95
CA GLY A 66 18.36 9.77 1.78
C GLY A 66 19.68 10.08 1.21
#